data_3e1408ccce26da09b60051420f870110
#
_entry.id   3e1408ccce26da09b60051420f870110
#
_cell.length_a   1.000
_cell.length_b   1.000
_cell.length_c   1.000
_cell.angle_alpha   90.00
_cell.angle_beta   90.00
_cell.angle_gamma   90.00
#
_symmetry.space_group_name_H-M   'P 1'
#
loop_
_entity.id
_entity.type
_entity.pdbx_description
1 polymer ?
#
loop_
_entity_poly.entity_id
_entity_poly.type
_entity_poly.pdbx_seq_one_letter_code
_entity_poly.pdbx_strand_id
1 'polypeptide(L)'
;MAGCREKKPPIPRGVGFVGTSKLRPMPRSTDVVMIGAGIIGCTAAYFLALEGHRVTVVERGDVASGTASASGGWVIIHDKETSAEVAFALESRRLYDRLASDAGVEVHRTGGMSLATTPEEWARLSRQADVAISGGASVELLTAPAVRDLEPEIARDISGATYCADEGTVYAPQACEMLMRAVKAHGGEVVTDTPVTAVTVTGGKVVGVKTPTGRIATPVVVCACGVWSPAIGELVGVEIPVIPRRGHLLVMETSPLRRPVLEAGYLDVSGSAQPDAHGVRAIVQPRGDGTCVIGSSREFKGFDNTVDPDLVERIRQRAARFVPALATRRPVRVTVGFRPYTPLGRPIVGWAGPDGFLIATGHEGQGVTLAPITGKLVSDLIAGRIRQTGLELSA
;
A
#
# COMPACT_ATOMS: atom_id res chain seq x y z
N MET A 1 -35.36 22.77 -6.74
CA MET A 1 -34.10 22.10 -6.35
C MET A 1 -34.32 20.58 -6.49
N ALA A 2 -33.92 20.03 -7.63
CA ALA A 2 -34.08 18.60 -7.94
C ALA A 2 -32.78 17.89 -7.57
N GLY A 3 -32.86 16.96 -6.61
CA GLY A 3 -31.73 16.17 -6.12
C GLY A 3 -31.20 15.24 -7.19
N CYS A 4 -29.99 15.44 -7.62
CA CYS A 4 -29.25 14.56 -8.48
C CYS A 4 -28.84 13.32 -7.63
N ARG A 5 -29.58 12.22 -7.78
CA ARG A 5 -29.14 10.92 -7.24
C ARG A 5 -28.06 10.37 -8.18
N GLU A 6 -26.81 10.46 -7.77
CA GLU A 6 -25.72 9.78 -8.47
C GLU A 6 -25.99 8.27 -8.51
N LYS A 7 -25.96 7.72 -9.72
CA LYS A 7 -26.11 6.29 -9.94
C LYS A 7 -24.83 5.57 -9.42
N LYS A 8 -25.02 4.62 -8.51
CA LYS A 8 -23.97 3.70 -8.05
C LYS A 8 -23.25 3.07 -9.25
N PRO A 9 -21.89 3.11 -9.29
CA PRO A 9 -21.18 2.48 -10.38
C PRO A 9 -21.35 0.96 -10.33
N PRO A 10 -21.45 0.28 -11.48
CA PRO A 10 -21.56 -1.17 -11.54
C PRO A 10 -20.23 -1.80 -11.09
N ILE A 11 -20.35 -2.90 -10.31
CA ILE A 11 -19.22 -3.74 -9.93
C ILE A 11 -18.59 -4.31 -11.21
N PRO A 12 -17.30 -4.08 -11.51
CA PRO A 12 -16.68 -4.65 -12.69
C PRO A 12 -16.74 -6.19 -12.62
N ARG A 13 -17.38 -6.82 -13.58
CA ARG A 13 -17.33 -8.29 -13.76
C ARG A 13 -15.93 -8.64 -14.26
N GLY A 14 -15.19 -9.42 -13.46
CA GLY A 14 -13.91 -9.97 -13.85
C GLY A 14 -14.03 -10.82 -15.13
N VAL A 15 -13.01 -10.78 -15.95
CA VAL A 15 -12.84 -11.62 -17.14
C VAL A 15 -12.83 -13.08 -16.68
N GLY A 16 -13.78 -13.87 -17.15
CA GLY A 16 -14.00 -15.24 -16.71
C GLY A 16 -12.84 -16.17 -17.04
N PHE A 17 -12.22 -16.72 -16.02
CA PHE A 17 -11.53 -17.99 -16.09
C PHE A 17 -12.46 -19.07 -15.57
N VAL A 18 -12.93 -19.94 -16.48
CA VAL A 18 -13.70 -21.13 -16.13
C VAL A 18 -12.73 -22.17 -15.60
N GLY A 19 -12.43 -22.08 -14.31
CA GLY A 19 -11.83 -23.16 -13.55
C GLY A 19 -12.88 -23.68 -12.58
N THR A 20 -13.30 -24.92 -12.72
CA THR A 20 -14.17 -25.62 -11.74
C THR A 20 -13.36 -25.89 -10.47
N SER A 21 -13.13 -24.87 -9.66
CA SER A 21 -12.65 -25.06 -8.29
C SER A 21 -13.78 -25.65 -7.48
N LYS A 22 -13.63 -26.85 -6.93
CA LYS A 22 -14.53 -27.40 -5.91
C LYS A 22 -14.57 -26.38 -4.78
N LEU A 23 -15.71 -25.71 -4.61
CA LEU A 23 -15.96 -24.77 -3.53
C LEU A 23 -15.62 -25.49 -2.21
N ARG A 24 -14.55 -25.06 -1.54
CA ARG A 24 -14.27 -25.57 -0.18
C ARG A 24 -15.40 -25.10 0.74
N PRO A 25 -15.87 -25.95 1.65
CA PRO A 25 -16.89 -25.53 2.60
C PRO A 25 -16.33 -24.36 3.42
N MET A 26 -17.15 -23.31 3.56
CA MET A 26 -16.83 -22.15 4.40
C MET A 26 -16.65 -22.58 5.86
N PRO A 27 -15.68 -22.01 6.60
CA PRO A 27 -15.57 -22.25 8.03
C PRO A 27 -16.84 -21.78 8.73
N ARG A 28 -17.35 -22.56 9.68
CA ARG A 28 -18.56 -22.18 10.42
C ARG A 28 -18.29 -21.05 11.42
N SER A 29 -17.09 -21.03 11.99
CA SER A 29 -16.66 -20.02 12.98
C SER A 29 -15.16 -19.83 12.96
N THR A 30 -14.73 -18.62 13.34
CA THR A 30 -13.33 -18.23 13.49
C THR A 30 -13.21 -17.17 14.60
N ASP A 31 -12.00 -16.92 15.11
CA ASP A 31 -11.81 -15.88 16.13
C ASP A 31 -11.80 -14.49 15.48
N VAL A 32 -11.22 -14.38 14.28
CA VAL A 32 -11.14 -13.12 13.51
C VAL A 32 -11.45 -13.35 12.04
N VAL A 33 -12.37 -12.57 11.48
CA VAL A 33 -12.54 -12.44 10.04
C VAL A 33 -11.76 -11.21 9.57
N MET A 34 -10.79 -11.43 8.67
CA MET A 34 -10.08 -10.38 7.95
C MET A 34 -10.74 -10.17 6.59
N ILE A 35 -11.32 -8.99 6.35
CA ILE A 35 -11.91 -8.64 5.05
C ILE A 35 -10.86 -7.90 4.22
N GLY A 36 -10.43 -8.53 3.13
CA GLY A 36 -9.41 -8.03 2.20
C GLY A 36 -8.06 -8.72 2.34
N ALA A 37 -7.57 -9.27 1.22
CA ALA A 37 -6.26 -9.90 1.09
C ALA A 37 -5.26 -9.01 0.34
N GLY A 38 -5.29 -7.69 0.57
CA GLY A 38 -4.23 -6.75 0.22
C GLY A 38 -3.08 -6.83 1.22
N ILE A 39 -2.00 -6.06 0.99
CA ILE A 39 -0.79 -6.15 1.82
C ILE A 39 -1.07 -5.88 3.32
N ILE A 40 -2.00 -4.99 3.66
CA ILE A 40 -2.39 -4.69 5.04
C ILE A 40 -3.11 -5.89 5.67
N GLY A 41 -4.13 -6.43 4.98
CA GLY A 41 -4.89 -7.58 5.48
C GLY A 41 -4.03 -8.84 5.59
N CYS A 42 -3.12 -9.06 4.63
CA CYS A 42 -2.20 -10.20 4.66
C CYS A 42 -1.24 -10.14 5.85
N THR A 43 -0.64 -8.97 6.12
CA THR A 43 0.26 -8.80 7.27
C THR A 43 -0.47 -8.90 8.60
N ALA A 44 -1.67 -8.31 8.71
CA ALA A 44 -2.47 -8.39 9.94
C ALA A 44 -2.92 -9.85 10.21
N ALA A 45 -3.40 -10.55 9.20
CA ALA A 45 -3.77 -11.97 9.32
C ALA A 45 -2.58 -12.85 9.72
N TYR A 46 -1.39 -12.58 9.18
CA TYR A 46 -0.18 -13.30 9.54
C TYR A 46 0.18 -13.13 11.03
N PHE A 47 0.25 -11.90 11.52
CA PHE A 47 0.58 -11.67 12.93
C PHE A 47 -0.45 -12.28 13.88
N LEU A 48 -1.74 -12.22 13.55
CA LEU A 48 -2.80 -12.87 14.32
C LEU A 48 -2.66 -14.40 14.31
N ALA A 49 -2.41 -15.00 13.15
CA ALA A 49 -2.23 -16.44 13.04
C ALA A 49 -0.97 -16.92 13.78
N LEU A 50 0.12 -16.15 13.73
CA LEU A 50 1.36 -16.42 14.47
C LEU A 50 1.12 -16.43 16.01
N GLU A 51 0.16 -15.61 16.49
CA GLU A 51 -0.23 -15.57 17.90
C GLU A 51 -1.29 -16.62 18.27
N GLY A 52 -1.63 -17.51 17.35
CA GLY A 52 -2.53 -18.64 17.60
C GLY A 52 -4.03 -18.33 17.43
N HIS A 53 -4.39 -17.14 16.93
CA HIS A 53 -5.78 -16.85 16.57
C HIS A 53 -6.19 -17.65 15.33
N ARG A 54 -7.39 -18.22 15.35
CA ARG A 54 -8.01 -18.76 14.14
C ARG A 54 -8.48 -17.59 13.28
N VAL A 55 -7.80 -17.36 12.15
CA VAL A 55 -8.10 -16.25 11.24
C VAL A 55 -8.67 -16.79 9.94
N THR A 56 -9.79 -16.21 9.50
CA THR A 56 -10.31 -16.42 8.14
C THR A 56 -10.18 -15.14 7.34
N VAL A 57 -9.34 -15.16 6.32
CA VAL A 57 -9.23 -14.07 5.35
C VAL A 57 -10.27 -14.26 4.27
N VAL A 58 -11.11 -13.25 4.05
CA VAL A 58 -12.16 -13.26 3.02
C VAL A 58 -11.85 -12.18 1.99
N GLU A 59 -11.60 -12.57 0.74
CA GLU A 59 -11.26 -11.68 -0.35
C GLU A 59 -12.26 -11.87 -1.51
N ARG A 60 -12.76 -10.75 -2.05
CA ARG A 60 -13.74 -10.77 -3.15
C ARG A 60 -13.18 -11.18 -4.50
N GLY A 61 -11.87 -11.05 -4.69
CA GLY A 61 -11.14 -11.49 -5.87
C GLY A 61 -9.98 -12.40 -5.48
N ASP A 62 -8.87 -12.31 -6.21
CA ASP A 62 -7.63 -13.01 -5.88
C ASP A 62 -6.82 -12.26 -4.80
N VAL A 63 -5.94 -12.98 -4.13
CA VAL A 63 -4.96 -12.38 -3.20
C VAL A 63 -4.17 -11.29 -3.92
N ALA A 64 -4.03 -10.14 -3.27
CA ALA A 64 -3.35 -8.95 -3.79
C ALA A 64 -3.93 -8.32 -5.07
N SER A 65 -5.08 -8.75 -5.59
CA SER A 65 -5.64 -8.30 -6.87
C SER A 65 -6.06 -6.81 -6.90
N GLY A 66 -6.14 -6.15 -5.74
CA GLY A 66 -6.48 -4.73 -5.63
C GLY A 66 -5.27 -3.80 -5.76
N THR A 67 -5.18 -2.78 -4.89
CA THR A 67 -4.10 -1.78 -4.87
C THR A 67 -2.70 -2.40 -4.76
N ALA A 68 -2.54 -3.53 -4.10
CA ALA A 68 -1.26 -4.21 -3.91
C ALA A 68 -0.59 -4.59 -5.25
N SER A 69 -1.36 -5.10 -6.23
CA SER A 69 -0.84 -5.46 -7.57
C SER A 69 -0.41 -4.25 -8.40
N ALA A 70 -0.95 -3.08 -8.09
CA ALA A 70 -0.65 -1.82 -8.76
C ALA A 70 0.35 -0.95 -7.98
N SER A 71 1.14 -1.54 -7.07
CA SER A 71 2.15 -0.82 -6.29
C SER A 71 3.54 -0.94 -6.90
N GLY A 72 4.41 0.04 -6.65
CA GLY A 72 5.82 -0.02 -7.01
C GLY A 72 6.61 -0.95 -6.10
N GLY A 73 6.27 -0.98 -4.82
CA GLY A 73 6.88 -1.86 -3.83
C GLY A 73 8.02 -1.23 -3.02
N TRP A 74 8.27 0.07 -3.12
CA TRP A 74 9.32 0.72 -2.34
C TRP A 74 8.91 0.90 -0.88
N VAL A 75 9.78 0.50 0.03
CA VAL A 75 9.72 0.79 1.47
C VAL A 75 10.49 2.07 1.72
N ILE A 76 9.79 3.20 1.68
CA ILE A 76 10.36 4.55 1.76
C ILE A 76 10.36 5.03 3.22
N ILE A 77 11.49 5.54 3.69
CA ILE A 77 11.71 5.98 5.07
C ILE A 77 12.05 7.47 5.14
N HIS A 78 13.00 7.93 4.32
CA HIS A 78 13.57 9.27 4.43
C HIS A 78 12.67 10.41 3.95
N ASP A 79 11.49 10.08 3.43
CA ASP A 79 10.54 11.02 2.85
C ASP A 79 9.44 11.50 3.84
N LYS A 80 9.58 11.18 5.12
CA LYS A 80 8.58 11.52 6.13
C LYS A 80 8.71 12.97 6.60
N GLU A 81 7.59 13.54 7.06
CA GLU A 81 7.53 14.94 7.52
C GLU A 81 8.06 15.13 8.94
N THR A 82 7.96 14.10 9.78
CA THR A 82 8.36 14.13 11.18
C THR A 82 9.28 12.97 11.55
N SER A 83 10.14 13.19 12.55
CA SER A 83 11.01 12.14 13.09
C SER A 83 10.23 10.97 13.70
N ALA A 84 9.03 11.21 14.22
CA ALA A 84 8.15 10.16 14.72
C ALA A 84 7.65 9.25 13.61
N GLU A 85 7.27 9.81 12.45
CA GLU A 85 6.88 9.02 11.27
C GLU A 85 8.05 8.24 10.69
N VAL A 86 9.27 8.81 10.72
CA VAL A 86 10.49 8.09 10.33
C VAL A 86 10.72 6.90 11.25
N ALA A 87 10.67 7.09 12.56
CA ALA A 87 10.84 6.02 13.55
C ALA A 87 9.79 4.91 13.38
N PHE A 88 8.54 5.29 13.08
CA PHE A 88 7.45 4.35 12.79
C PHE A 88 7.69 3.55 11.49
N ALA A 89 8.17 4.21 10.44
CA ALA A 89 8.53 3.55 9.17
C ALA A 89 9.75 2.63 9.33
N LEU A 90 10.75 3.02 10.14
CA LEU A 90 11.91 2.18 10.47
C LEU A 90 11.50 0.93 11.25
N GLU A 91 10.60 1.04 12.21
CA GLU A 91 10.09 -0.12 12.92
C GLU A 91 9.35 -1.07 11.98
N SER A 92 8.53 -0.53 11.08
CA SER A 92 7.88 -1.30 10.02
C SER A 92 8.91 -2.01 9.12
N ARG A 93 10.00 -1.32 8.77
CA ARG A 93 11.10 -1.90 7.98
C ARG A 93 11.79 -3.05 8.71
N ARG A 94 12.03 -2.94 10.02
CA ARG A 94 12.60 -4.03 10.84
C ARG A 94 11.67 -5.25 10.90
N LEU A 95 10.36 -5.02 10.94
CA LEU A 95 9.38 -6.11 10.88
C LEU A 95 9.42 -6.86 9.53
N TYR A 96 9.80 -6.21 8.42
CA TYR A 96 10.03 -6.93 7.16
C TYR A 96 11.15 -7.95 7.27
N ASP A 97 12.19 -7.74 8.09
CA ASP A 97 13.24 -8.72 8.31
C ASP A 97 12.70 -9.99 8.98
N ARG A 98 11.74 -9.82 9.91
CA ARG A 98 11.02 -10.96 10.50
C ARG A 98 10.12 -11.65 9.49
N LEU A 99 9.38 -10.90 8.66
CA LEU A 99 8.55 -11.49 7.60
C LEU A 99 9.41 -12.26 6.58
N ALA A 100 10.62 -11.79 6.32
CA ALA A 100 11.57 -12.47 5.44
C ALA A 100 12.05 -13.79 6.06
N SER A 101 12.48 -13.78 7.34
CA SER A 101 12.97 -14.99 8.02
C SER A 101 11.86 -16.02 8.28
N ASP A 102 10.68 -15.57 8.71
CA ASP A 102 9.66 -16.44 9.28
C ASP A 102 8.61 -16.87 8.24
N ALA A 103 8.34 -16.03 7.23
CA ALA A 103 7.33 -16.27 6.19
C ALA A 103 7.89 -16.31 4.77
N GLY A 104 9.19 -16.08 4.57
CA GLY A 104 9.85 -16.12 3.27
C GLY A 104 9.51 -14.94 2.36
N VAL A 105 9.10 -13.80 2.91
CA VAL A 105 8.87 -12.58 2.14
C VAL A 105 10.20 -12.08 1.58
N GLU A 106 10.27 -11.86 0.27
CA GLU A 106 11.48 -11.32 -0.36
C GLU A 106 11.59 -9.82 -0.13
N VAL A 107 12.71 -9.39 0.49
CA VAL A 107 13.05 -8.01 0.78
C VAL A 107 14.39 -7.68 0.12
N HIS A 108 14.37 -6.79 -0.88
CA HIS A 108 15.59 -6.35 -1.56
C HIS A 108 16.11 -5.08 -0.88
N ARG A 109 17.21 -5.20 -0.15
CA ARG A 109 17.86 -4.10 0.60
C ARG A 109 18.79 -3.31 -0.32
N THR A 110 18.22 -2.41 -1.10
CA THR A 110 18.95 -1.64 -2.11
C THR A 110 19.34 -0.24 -1.64
N GLY A 111 18.77 0.23 -0.55
CA GLY A 111 18.67 1.66 -0.27
C GLY A 111 17.73 2.34 -1.26
N GLY A 112 17.66 3.69 -1.15
CA GLY A 112 16.85 4.50 -2.05
C GLY A 112 17.35 5.94 -2.09
N MET A 113 17.03 6.69 -3.13
CA MET A 113 17.51 8.06 -3.31
C MET A 113 16.40 9.03 -3.70
N SER A 114 16.46 10.27 -3.15
CA SER A 114 15.71 11.41 -3.67
C SER A 114 16.67 12.36 -4.39
N LEU A 115 16.35 12.71 -5.64
CA LEU A 115 17.22 13.50 -6.53
C LEU A 115 16.76 14.95 -6.57
N ALA A 116 17.69 15.89 -6.36
CA ALA A 116 17.48 17.32 -6.54
C ALA A 116 18.10 17.80 -7.85
N THR A 117 17.41 18.70 -8.55
CA THR A 117 17.88 19.32 -9.80
C THR A 117 18.12 20.82 -9.66
N THR A 118 17.63 21.44 -8.57
CA THR A 118 17.83 22.86 -8.27
C THR A 118 18.43 23.05 -6.88
N PRO A 119 19.05 24.22 -6.59
CA PRO A 119 19.51 24.55 -5.24
C PRO A 119 18.40 24.53 -4.18
N GLU A 120 17.19 24.94 -4.54
CA GLU A 120 16.03 24.95 -3.65
C GLU A 120 15.59 23.54 -3.30
N GLU A 121 15.53 22.65 -4.29
CA GLU A 121 15.26 21.22 -4.08
C GLU A 121 16.36 20.59 -3.21
N TRP A 122 17.62 20.92 -3.45
CA TRP A 122 18.74 20.45 -2.63
C TRP A 122 18.60 20.89 -1.18
N ALA A 123 18.35 22.19 -0.94
CA ALA A 123 18.16 22.71 0.41
C ALA A 123 16.96 22.04 1.14
N ARG A 124 15.91 21.66 0.39
CA ARG A 124 14.79 20.93 0.95
C ARG A 124 15.16 19.50 1.30
N LEU A 125 15.81 18.76 0.40
CA LEU A 125 16.30 17.40 0.69
C LEU A 125 17.23 17.38 1.90
N SER A 126 18.09 18.41 2.07
CA SER A 126 18.96 18.53 3.24
C SER A 126 18.16 18.62 4.53
N ARG A 127 17.10 19.45 4.57
CA ARG A 127 16.22 19.53 5.76
C ARG A 127 15.45 18.23 6.01
N GLN A 128 15.00 17.53 4.96
CA GLN A 128 14.35 16.21 5.10
C GLN A 128 15.34 15.17 5.65
N ALA A 129 16.60 15.22 5.21
CA ALA A 129 17.65 14.34 5.74
C ALA A 129 17.85 14.57 7.26
N ASP A 130 17.84 15.82 7.74
CA ASP A 130 17.95 16.13 9.18
C ASP A 130 16.77 15.51 9.96
N VAL A 131 15.56 15.60 9.42
CA VAL A 131 14.37 14.96 10.02
C VAL A 131 14.52 13.44 10.05
N ALA A 132 14.96 12.85 8.94
CA ALA A 132 15.14 11.41 8.82
C ALA A 132 16.23 10.88 9.78
N ILE A 133 17.37 11.57 9.87
CA ILE A 133 18.46 11.25 10.80
C ILE A 133 17.96 11.38 12.25
N SER A 134 17.22 12.44 12.57
CA SER A 134 16.63 12.65 13.91
C SER A 134 15.63 11.54 14.28
N GLY A 135 14.98 10.92 13.29
CA GLY A 135 14.11 9.75 13.46
C GLY A 135 14.85 8.42 13.51
N GLY A 136 16.18 8.42 13.38
CA GLY A 136 17.06 7.25 13.48
C GLY A 136 17.36 6.57 12.14
N ALA A 137 17.02 7.16 10.98
CA ALA A 137 17.35 6.62 9.68
C ALA A 137 18.80 6.89 9.27
N SER A 138 19.40 5.95 8.53
CA SER A 138 20.75 6.07 7.97
C SER A 138 20.69 6.81 6.63
N VAL A 139 20.80 8.15 6.69
CA VAL A 139 20.69 9.01 5.51
C VAL A 139 22.01 9.75 5.28
N GLU A 140 22.43 9.77 4.01
CA GLU A 140 23.60 10.50 3.53
C GLU A 140 23.19 11.55 2.48
N LEU A 141 23.88 12.70 2.47
CA LEU A 141 23.80 13.70 1.42
C LEU A 141 24.90 13.43 0.39
N LEU A 142 24.49 13.14 -0.84
CA LEU A 142 25.39 12.78 -1.93
C LEU A 142 25.54 13.93 -2.92
N THR A 143 26.79 14.26 -3.28
CA THR A 143 27.07 15.15 -4.41
C THR A 143 26.72 14.47 -5.74
N ALA A 144 26.50 15.26 -6.79
CA ALA A 144 26.20 14.71 -8.12
C ALA A 144 27.24 13.69 -8.65
N PRO A 145 28.58 13.86 -8.45
CA PRO A 145 29.54 12.80 -8.75
C PRO A 145 29.29 11.51 -7.96
N ALA A 146 29.10 11.59 -6.64
CA ALA A 146 28.85 10.42 -5.79
C ALA A 146 27.57 9.66 -6.18
N VAL A 147 26.53 10.37 -6.59
CA VAL A 147 25.30 9.74 -7.13
C VAL A 147 25.62 8.93 -8.40
N ARG A 148 26.43 9.46 -9.31
CA ARG A 148 26.78 8.76 -10.55
C ARG A 148 27.71 7.55 -10.32
N ASP A 149 28.52 7.58 -9.27
CA ASP A 149 29.32 6.41 -8.88
C ASP A 149 28.42 5.25 -8.41
N LEU A 150 27.31 5.58 -7.74
CA LEU A 150 26.31 4.60 -7.30
C LEU A 150 25.36 4.15 -8.43
N GLU A 151 24.90 5.11 -9.25
CA GLU A 151 23.93 4.91 -10.35
C GLU A 151 24.36 5.70 -11.59
N PRO A 152 25.20 5.10 -12.46
CA PRO A 152 25.78 5.78 -13.64
C PRO A 152 24.76 6.30 -14.65
N GLU A 153 23.56 5.71 -14.67
CA GLU A 153 22.47 6.06 -15.59
C GLU A 153 21.66 7.30 -15.16
N ILE A 154 21.96 7.89 -14.00
CA ILE A 154 21.33 9.13 -13.56
C ILE A 154 21.81 10.32 -14.39
N ALA A 155 20.93 11.24 -14.72
CA ALA A 155 21.22 12.47 -15.45
C ALA A 155 22.36 13.28 -14.80
N ARG A 156 23.18 13.91 -15.64
CA ARG A 156 24.39 14.62 -15.17
C ARG A 156 24.12 15.97 -14.50
N ASP A 157 22.99 16.58 -14.81
CA ASP A 157 22.58 17.91 -14.38
C ASP A 157 21.69 17.91 -13.14
N ILE A 158 21.96 17.00 -12.19
CA ILE A 158 21.38 17.02 -10.85
C ILE A 158 22.26 17.85 -9.91
N SER A 159 21.67 18.43 -8.87
CA SER A 159 22.38 19.17 -7.81
C SER A 159 22.96 18.23 -6.75
N GLY A 160 22.31 17.10 -6.50
CA GLY A 160 22.68 16.09 -5.53
C GLY A 160 21.51 15.16 -5.20
N ALA A 161 21.69 14.32 -4.19
CA ALA A 161 20.68 13.41 -3.70
C ALA A 161 20.78 13.16 -2.19
N THR A 162 19.65 12.78 -1.56
CA THR A 162 19.69 12.01 -0.32
C THR A 162 19.77 10.53 -0.67
N TYR A 163 20.52 9.77 0.10
CA TYR A 163 20.55 8.30 0.04
C TYR A 163 20.20 7.74 1.42
N CYS A 164 19.20 6.87 1.48
CA CYS A 164 18.80 6.18 2.70
C CYS A 164 19.13 4.69 2.58
N ALA A 165 20.07 4.20 3.39
CA ALA A 165 20.53 2.81 3.37
C ALA A 165 19.49 1.83 3.95
N ASP A 166 18.60 2.32 4.83
CA ASP A 166 17.57 1.49 5.47
C ASP A 166 16.42 1.09 4.54
N GLU A 167 16.35 1.67 3.35
CA GLU A 167 15.29 1.45 2.38
C GLU A 167 15.51 0.22 1.51
N GLY A 168 14.46 -0.16 0.80
CA GLY A 168 14.51 -1.30 -0.10
C GLY A 168 13.18 -1.50 -0.81
N THR A 169 13.05 -2.62 -1.51
CA THR A 169 11.83 -2.95 -2.24
C THR A 169 11.25 -4.30 -1.83
N VAL A 170 9.92 -4.38 -1.86
CA VAL A 170 9.13 -5.58 -1.61
C VAL A 170 8.08 -5.70 -2.71
N TYR A 171 8.07 -6.79 -3.45
CA TYR A 171 7.01 -7.01 -4.43
C TYR A 171 5.73 -7.45 -3.72
N ALA A 172 4.80 -6.50 -3.53
CA ALA A 172 3.63 -6.69 -2.69
C ALA A 172 2.74 -7.90 -3.06
N PRO A 173 2.49 -8.25 -4.33
CA PRO A 173 1.75 -9.46 -4.66
C PRO A 173 2.41 -10.73 -4.14
N GLN A 174 3.72 -10.92 -4.35
CA GLN A 174 4.45 -12.06 -3.85
C GLN A 174 4.46 -12.09 -2.31
N ALA A 175 4.70 -10.94 -1.67
CA ALA A 175 4.65 -10.85 -0.20
C ALA A 175 3.27 -11.29 0.34
N CYS A 176 2.17 -10.87 -0.29
CA CYS A 176 0.83 -11.30 0.07
C CYS A 176 0.65 -12.82 -0.07
N GLU A 177 1.13 -13.42 -1.17
CA GLU A 177 1.05 -14.87 -1.38
C GLU A 177 1.84 -15.64 -0.31
N MET A 178 3.06 -15.21 0.01
CA MET A 178 3.89 -15.84 1.04
C MET A 178 3.24 -15.75 2.42
N LEU A 179 2.71 -14.56 2.78
CA LEU A 179 1.98 -14.37 4.02
C LEU A 179 0.72 -15.24 4.09
N MET A 180 -0.04 -15.37 3.00
CA MET A 180 -1.22 -16.24 3.00
C MET A 180 -0.87 -17.73 3.08
N ARG A 181 0.27 -18.14 2.54
CA ARG A 181 0.82 -19.51 2.78
C ARG A 181 1.16 -19.71 4.26
N ALA A 182 1.82 -18.73 4.87
CA ALA A 182 2.15 -18.76 6.29
C ALA A 182 0.89 -18.78 7.18
N VAL A 183 -0.13 -17.96 6.88
CA VAL A 183 -1.43 -17.98 7.57
C VAL A 183 -2.03 -19.41 7.54
N LYS A 184 -2.03 -20.06 6.37
CA LYS A 184 -2.53 -21.43 6.24
C LYS A 184 -1.69 -22.44 7.03
N ALA A 185 -0.37 -22.29 7.07
CA ALA A 185 0.51 -23.13 7.85
C ALA A 185 0.27 -23.02 9.37
N HIS A 186 -0.18 -21.86 9.84
CA HIS A 186 -0.62 -21.61 11.22
C HIS A 186 -2.10 -21.91 11.48
N GLY A 187 -2.78 -22.64 10.57
CA GLY A 187 -4.16 -23.09 10.76
C GLY A 187 -5.23 -22.06 10.39
N GLY A 188 -4.86 -20.92 9.79
CA GLY A 188 -5.82 -19.97 9.26
C GLY A 188 -6.37 -20.38 7.89
N GLU A 189 -7.46 -19.75 7.49
CA GLU A 189 -8.12 -20.00 6.22
C GLU A 189 -8.10 -18.77 5.30
N VAL A 190 -8.01 -19.00 3.99
CA VAL A 190 -8.04 -17.95 2.96
C VAL A 190 -9.09 -18.33 1.94
N VAL A 191 -10.12 -17.49 1.83
CA VAL A 191 -11.28 -17.68 0.95
C VAL A 191 -11.29 -16.54 -0.07
N THR A 192 -11.00 -16.87 -1.31
CA THR A 192 -10.98 -15.93 -2.45
C THR A 192 -12.30 -15.97 -3.22
N ASP A 193 -12.47 -15.09 -4.20
CA ASP A 193 -13.68 -14.96 -5.04
C ASP A 193 -14.97 -14.85 -4.23
N THR A 194 -14.88 -14.32 -3.01
CA THR A 194 -15.96 -14.33 -2.04
C THR A 194 -16.15 -12.95 -1.41
N PRO A 195 -17.08 -12.12 -1.91
CA PRO A 195 -17.38 -10.83 -1.30
C PRO A 195 -18.11 -11.00 0.03
N VAL A 196 -17.76 -10.21 1.04
CA VAL A 196 -18.60 -10.02 2.24
C VAL A 196 -19.77 -9.13 1.87
N THR A 197 -20.99 -9.61 2.13
CA THR A 197 -22.23 -8.92 1.77
C THR A 197 -22.95 -8.31 2.97
N ALA A 198 -22.62 -8.76 4.19
CA ALA A 198 -23.10 -8.15 5.43
C ALA A 198 -22.14 -8.46 6.58
N VAL A 199 -22.07 -7.54 7.54
CA VAL A 199 -21.54 -7.78 8.88
C VAL A 199 -22.73 -7.91 9.81
N THR A 200 -22.84 -9.02 10.53
CA THR A 200 -23.96 -9.28 11.44
C THR A 200 -23.63 -8.69 12.81
N VAL A 201 -24.51 -7.80 13.28
CA VAL A 201 -24.39 -7.15 14.58
C VAL A 201 -25.61 -7.51 15.42
N THR A 202 -25.40 -7.88 16.68
CA THR A 202 -26.47 -8.19 17.65
C THR A 202 -26.10 -7.55 18.98
N GLY A 203 -27.04 -6.76 19.55
CA GLY A 203 -26.80 -6.07 20.81
C GLY A 203 -25.59 -5.14 20.81
N GLY A 204 -25.30 -4.48 19.66
CA GLY A 204 -24.17 -3.60 19.51
C GLY A 204 -22.82 -4.30 19.29
N LYS A 205 -22.81 -5.64 19.14
CA LYS A 205 -21.58 -6.44 18.98
C LYS A 205 -21.56 -7.18 17.65
N VAL A 206 -20.41 -7.30 17.04
CA VAL A 206 -20.18 -8.17 15.89
C VAL A 206 -20.38 -9.64 16.30
N VAL A 207 -21.14 -10.38 15.50
CA VAL A 207 -21.36 -11.82 15.71
C VAL A 207 -21.05 -12.65 14.46
N GLY A 208 -20.67 -12.03 13.34
CA GLY A 208 -20.25 -12.73 12.13
C GLY A 208 -20.37 -11.92 10.86
N VAL A 209 -20.05 -12.56 9.74
CA VAL A 209 -20.21 -12.02 8.40
C VAL A 209 -21.06 -12.94 7.53
N LYS A 210 -21.68 -12.36 6.48
CA LYS A 210 -22.38 -13.09 5.42
C LYS A 210 -21.64 -12.95 4.11
N THR A 211 -21.62 -14.03 3.34
CA THR A 211 -21.12 -14.09 1.98
C THR A 211 -22.17 -14.78 1.10
N PRO A 212 -22.06 -14.76 -0.23
CA PRO A 212 -22.95 -15.52 -1.12
C PRO A 212 -22.94 -17.03 -0.86
N THR A 213 -21.83 -17.56 -0.34
CA THR A 213 -21.61 -19.01 -0.13
C THR A 213 -21.90 -19.46 1.31
N GLY A 214 -22.18 -18.55 2.25
CA GLY A 214 -22.50 -18.91 3.63
C GLY A 214 -22.28 -17.82 4.66
N ARG A 215 -22.23 -18.23 5.92
CA ARG A 215 -21.97 -17.35 7.07
C ARG A 215 -20.77 -17.84 7.84
N ILE A 216 -19.99 -16.90 8.38
CA ILE A 216 -18.90 -17.17 9.30
C ILE A 216 -19.22 -16.46 10.62
N ALA A 217 -19.37 -17.22 11.69
CA ALA A 217 -19.51 -16.65 13.03
C ALA A 217 -18.14 -16.16 13.52
N THR A 218 -18.08 -14.93 14.02
CA THR A 218 -16.85 -14.34 14.58
C THR A 218 -17.20 -13.19 15.51
N PRO A 219 -16.49 -13.02 16.64
CA PRO A 219 -16.62 -11.84 17.48
C PRO A 219 -15.84 -10.62 16.95
N VAL A 220 -14.91 -10.82 16.01
CA VAL A 220 -14.05 -9.74 15.50
C VAL A 220 -14.01 -9.74 13.98
N VAL A 221 -14.25 -8.56 13.40
CA VAL A 221 -14.10 -8.28 11.97
C VAL A 221 -13.08 -7.15 11.78
N VAL A 222 -12.08 -7.37 10.95
CA VAL A 222 -11.12 -6.36 10.54
C VAL A 222 -11.39 -5.95 9.10
N CYS A 223 -11.67 -4.67 8.88
CA CYS A 223 -11.82 -4.08 7.56
C CYS A 223 -10.46 -3.60 7.02
N ALA A 224 -9.83 -4.39 6.16
CA ALA A 224 -8.57 -4.08 5.47
C ALA A 224 -8.75 -3.94 3.95
N CYS A 225 -9.88 -3.31 3.54
CA CYS A 225 -10.36 -3.30 2.15
C CYS A 225 -9.81 -2.15 1.29
N GLY A 226 -8.80 -1.40 1.78
CA GLY A 226 -8.22 -0.28 1.03
C GLY A 226 -9.29 0.72 0.56
N VAL A 227 -9.31 1.04 -0.73
CA VAL A 227 -10.28 2.00 -1.30
C VAL A 227 -11.74 1.53 -1.24
N TRP A 228 -12.00 0.26 -0.93
CA TRP A 228 -13.35 -0.29 -0.78
C TRP A 228 -13.82 -0.36 0.67
N SER A 229 -13.01 0.13 1.62
CA SER A 229 -13.37 0.19 3.04
C SER A 229 -14.65 0.96 3.33
N PRO A 230 -14.99 2.06 2.63
CA PRO A 230 -16.26 2.75 2.84
C PRO A 230 -17.47 1.84 2.68
N ALA A 231 -17.48 0.98 1.66
CA ALA A 231 -18.60 0.04 1.44
C ALA A 231 -18.75 -1.00 2.55
N ILE A 232 -17.67 -1.37 3.24
CA ILE A 232 -17.73 -2.26 4.41
C ILE A 232 -18.17 -1.48 5.65
N GLY A 233 -17.73 -0.22 5.81
CA GLY A 233 -18.20 0.67 6.87
C GLY A 233 -19.71 0.89 6.82
N GLU A 234 -20.30 1.09 5.62
CA GLU A 234 -21.76 1.22 5.42
C GLU A 234 -22.53 0.02 5.99
N LEU A 235 -21.97 -1.20 5.95
CA LEU A 235 -22.62 -2.40 6.47
C LEU A 235 -22.81 -2.39 8.00
N VAL A 236 -22.10 -1.53 8.70
CA VAL A 236 -22.13 -1.39 10.17
C VAL A 236 -22.46 0.03 10.62
N GLY A 237 -22.82 0.94 9.70
CA GLY A 237 -23.17 2.32 9.99
C GLY A 237 -21.96 3.21 10.35
N VAL A 238 -20.75 2.86 9.91
CA VAL A 238 -19.51 3.64 10.11
C VAL A 238 -19.11 4.31 8.81
N GLU A 239 -18.98 5.62 8.84
CA GLU A 239 -18.41 6.38 7.73
C GLU A 239 -16.86 6.27 7.76
N ILE A 240 -16.27 5.67 6.72
CA ILE A 240 -14.82 5.55 6.56
C ILE A 240 -14.38 6.53 5.46
N PRO A 241 -13.69 7.64 5.78
CA PRO A 241 -13.36 8.69 4.83
C PRO A 241 -12.17 8.29 3.94
N VAL A 242 -12.36 7.30 3.08
CA VAL A 242 -11.38 6.85 2.12
C VAL A 242 -11.89 7.05 0.70
N ILE A 243 -11.07 7.70 -0.12
CA ILE A 243 -11.38 8.06 -1.51
C ILE A 243 -10.36 7.39 -2.45
N PRO A 244 -10.78 6.82 -3.59
CA PRO A 244 -9.86 6.26 -4.57
C PRO A 244 -9.05 7.38 -5.25
N ARG A 245 -7.73 7.37 -5.06
CA ARG A 245 -6.81 8.26 -5.76
C ARG A 245 -6.10 7.46 -6.85
N ARG A 246 -6.58 7.62 -8.08
CA ARG A 246 -6.09 6.93 -9.28
C ARG A 246 -4.64 7.27 -9.56
N GLY A 247 -3.86 6.30 -10.04
CA GLY A 247 -2.50 6.53 -10.53
C GLY A 247 -2.07 5.51 -11.56
N HIS A 248 -1.25 5.96 -12.52
CA HIS A 248 -0.65 5.14 -13.56
C HIS A 248 0.77 4.77 -13.16
N LEU A 249 1.15 3.52 -13.38
CA LEU A 249 2.50 2.99 -13.30
C LEU A 249 2.83 2.27 -14.61
N LEU A 250 4.02 2.51 -15.13
CA LEU A 250 4.52 1.90 -16.35
C LEU A 250 5.54 0.83 -15.97
N VAL A 251 5.37 -0.38 -16.47
CA VAL A 251 6.33 -1.48 -16.29
C VAL A 251 7.25 -1.50 -17.51
N MET A 252 8.55 -1.37 -17.25
CA MET A 252 9.61 -1.48 -18.23
C MET A 252 10.23 -2.88 -18.19
N GLU A 253 10.63 -3.41 -19.33
CA GLU A 253 11.17 -4.76 -19.45
C GLU A 253 12.45 -4.98 -18.65
N THR A 254 13.31 -3.95 -18.58
CA THR A 254 14.57 -3.98 -17.83
C THR A 254 14.76 -2.70 -17.04
N SER A 255 15.41 -2.81 -15.88
CA SER A 255 15.78 -1.65 -15.08
C SER A 255 17.15 -1.09 -15.51
N PRO A 256 17.26 0.24 -15.76
CA PRO A 256 18.54 0.89 -15.92
C PRO A 256 19.23 1.17 -14.58
N LEU A 257 18.50 1.09 -13.47
CA LEU A 257 18.99 1.38 -12.12
C LEU A 257 19.04 0.13 -11.26
N ARG A 258 19.89 0.17 -10.24
CA ARG A 258 19.96 -0.86 -9.18
C ARG A 258 19.15 -0.49 -7.95
N ARG A 259 18.93 0.81 -7.73
CA ARG A 259 18.22 1.38 -6.57
C ARG A 259 17.01 2.19 -7.01
N PRO A 260 15.95 2.23 -6.20
CA PRO A 260 14.84 3.11 -6.47
C PRO A 260 15.25 4.57 -6.29
N VAL A 261 14.76 5.41 -7.20
CA VAL A 261 14.94 6.86 -7.14
C VAL A 261 13.61 7.58 -7.30
N LEU A 262 13.48 8.73 -6.66
CA LEU A 262 12.39 9.68 -6.87
C LEU A 262 12.92 11.12 -7.02
N GLU A 263 12.15 11.98 -7.62
CA GLU A 263 12.45 13.40 -7.67
C GLU A 263 12.15 14.09 -6.35
N ALA A 264 12.93 15.07 -6.00
CA ALA A 264 12.63 15.96 -4.88
C ALA A 264 11.23 16.57 -5.06
N GLY A 265 10.43 16.63 -3.97
CA GLY A 265 9.04 17.10 -4.03
C GLY A 265 8.01 16.07 -4.51
N TYR A 266 8.41 14.84 -4.68
CA TYR A 266 7.46 13.77 -4.99
C TYR A 266 6.30 13.71 -3.98
N LEU A 267 6.56 14.01 -2.72
CA LEU A 267 5.59 13.96 -1.64
C LEU A 267 4.76 15.22 -1.47
N ASP A 268 5.24 16.38 -1.92
CA ASP A 268 4.46 17.63 -1.84
C ASP A 268 3.07 17.47 -2.50
N VAL A 269 2.98 16.51 -3.43
CA VAL A 269 1.75 16.16 -4.13
C VAL A 269 0.98 15.05 -3.42
N SER A 270 1.64 14.22 -2.58
CA SER A 270 0.97 13.10 -1.92
C SER A 270 0.02 13.53 -0.82
N GLY A 271 0.36 14.56 -0.04
CA GLY A 271 -0.51 15.15 0.98
C GLY A 271 -1.58 16.10 0.46
N SER A 272 -1.45 16.61 -0.78
CA SER A 272 -2.38 17.59 -1.35
C SER A 272 -3.71 16.97 -1.76
N ALA A 273 -4.81 17.54 -1.27
CA ALA A 273 -6.16 17.21 -1.75
C ALA A 273 -6.46 17.83 -3.13
N GLN A 274 -5.66 18.81 -3.57
CA GLN A 274 -5.85 19.42 -4.89
C GLN A 274 -5.27 18.52 -5.97
N PRO A 275 -6.00 18.29 -7.08
CA PRO A 275 -5.41 17.70 -8.27
C PRO A 275 -4.35 18.69 -8.77
N ASP A 276 -3.07 18.35 -8.65
CA ASP A 276 -2.02 19.07 -9.33
C ASP A 276 -2.36 19.10 -10.83
N ALA A 277 -2.44 20.29 -11.41
CA ALA A 277 -2.66 20.47 -12.84
C ALA A 277 -1.63 19.68 -13.69
N HIS A 278 -0.57 19.22 -13.06
CA HIS A 278 0.48 18.45 -13.69
C HIS A 278 0.67 17.04 -13.12
N GLY A 279 -0.02 16.64 -12.07
CA GLY A 279 -0.23 15.29 -11.48
C GLY A 279 0.82 14.18 -11.63
N VAL A 280 1.94 14.47 -12.30
CA VAL A 280 3.00 13.51 -12.65
C VAL A 280 4.28 13.85 -11.91
N ARG A 281 4.85 12.85 -11.23
CA ARG A 281 6.16 12.93 -10.57
C ARG A 281 7.01 11.72 -10.95
N ALA A 282 8.33 11.92 -11.06
CA ALA A 282 9.24 10.85 -11.39
C ALA A 282 9.51 9.97 -10.18
N ILE A 283 9.29 8.68 -10.37
CA ILE A 283 9.76 7.60 -9.52
C ILE A 283 10.21 6.47 -10.44
N VAL A 284 11.38 5.90 -10.19
CA VAL A 284 11.93 4.77 -10.93
C VAL A 284 12.32 3.71 -9.94
N GLN A 285 11.68 2.56 -10.02
CA GLN A 285 11.81 1.48 -9.02
C GLN A 285 12.21 0.17 -9.70
N PRO A 286 13.48 -0.26 -9.54
CA PRO A 286 13.90 -1.61 -9.90
C PRO A 286 13.09 -2.66 -9.13
N ARG A 287 12.84 -3.80 -9.77
CA ARG A 287 12.26 -4.99 -9.15
C ARG A 287 13.25 -6.14 -9.13
N GLY A 288 13.05 -7.10 -8.23
CA GLY A 288 13.89 -8.27 -8.10
C GLY A 288 13.91 -9.20 -9.32
N ASP A 289 12.88 -9.12 -10.18
CA ASP A 289 12.79 -9.84 -11.46
C ASP A 289 13.54 -9.17 -12.61
N GLY A 290 14.27 -8.09 -12.35
CA GLY A 290 15.00 -7.32 -13.35
C GLY A 290 14.16 -6.29 -14.10
N THR A 291 12.85 -6.27 -13.94
CA THR A 291 11.97 -5.23 -14.49
C THR A 291 12.09 -3.92 -13.70
N CYS A 292 11.48 -2.87 -14.21
CA CYS A 292 11.44 -1.58 -13.57
C CYS A 292 10.02 -1.01 -13.62
N VAL A 293 9.59 -0.36 -12.54
CA VAL A 293 8.36 0.42 -12.53
C VAL A 293 8.71 1.90 -12.56
N ILE A 294 8.12 2.63 -13.47
CA ILE A 294 8.19 4.09 -13.49
C ILE A 294 6.81 4.70 -13.27
N GLY A 295 6.76 5.81 -12.58
CA GLY A 295 5.53 6.49 -12.24
C GLY A 295 5.78 7.93 -11.82
N SER A 296 4.78 8.58 -11.35
CA SER A 296 3.40 8.17 -11.22
C SER A 296 2.48 9.37 -11.47
N SER A 297 1.21 9.11 -11.71
CA SER A 297 0.17 10.13 -11.66
C SER A 297 -0.68 10.05 -10.38
N ARG A 298 -1.41 11.13 -10.07
CA ARG A 298 -2.37 11.21 -8.96
C ARG A 298 -3.60 12.00 -9.41
N GLU A 299 -4.77 11.36 -9.35
CA GLU A 299 -6.02 11.95 -9.84
C GLU A 299 -7.19 11.48 -8.98
N PHE A 300 -8.16 12.36 -8.76
CA PHE A 300 -9.45 12.03 -8.16
C PHE A 300 -10.50 11.82 -9.26
N LYS A 301 -10.51 10.61 -9.84
CA LYS A 301 -11.45 10.18 -10.90
C LYS A 301 -12.27 8.95 -10.51
N GLY A 302 -12.52 8.79 -9.21
CA GLY A 302 -13.24 7.62 -8.70
C GLY A 302 -12.54 6.32 -9.09
N PHE A 303 -13.32 5.31 -9.46
CA PHE A 303 -12.83 3.99 -9.89
C PHE A 303 -12.63 3.87 -11.41
N ASP A 304 -12.36 4.97 -12.10
CA ASP A 304 -12.02 4.94 -13.52
C ASP A 304 -10.64 4.28 -13.72
N ASN A 305 -10.61 3.10 -14.32
CA ASN A 305 -9.42 2.31 -14.57
C ASN A 305 -8.91 2.42 -16.02
N THR A 306 -9.41 3.36 -16.80
CA THR A 306 -8.96 3.58 -18.18
C THR A 306 -7.52 4.08 -18.18
N VAL A 307 -6.72 3.58 -19.13
CA VAL A 307 -5.36 4.08 -19.38
C VAL A 307 -5.46 5.38 -20.16
N ASP A 308 -4.81 6.42 -19.65
CA ASP A 308 -4.68 7.72 -20.30
C ASP A 308 -3.32 7.78 -21.05
N PRO A 309 -3.32 7.77 -22.40
CA PRO A 309 -2.08 7.76 -23.18
C PRO A 309 -1.22 9.02 -22.99
N ASP A 310 -1.84 10.17 -22.75
CA ASP A 310 -1.11 11.43 -22.53
C ASP A 310 -0.39 11.39 -21.17
N LEU A 311 -1.02 10.84 -20.14
CA LEU A 311 -0.39 10.64 -18.85
C LEU A 311 0.76 9.62 -18.93
N VAL A 312 0.59 8.55 -19.71
CA VAL A 312 1.65 7.56 -19.95
C VAL A 312 2.88 8.23 -20.55
N GLU A 313 2.71 9.05 -21.59
CA GLU A 313 3.81 9.74 -22.21
C GLU A 313 4.46 10.78 -21.28
N ARG A 314 3.67 11.54 -20.55
CA ARG A 314 4.18 12.50 -19.54
C ARG A 314 4.98 11.83 -18.44
N ILE A 315 4.54 10.68 -17.92
CA ILE A 315 5.26 9.89 -16.91
C ILE A 315 6.61 9.43 -17.50
N ARG A 316 6.60 8.91 -18.73
CA ARG A 316 7.83 8.45 -19.40
C ARG A 316 8.84 9.60 -19.57
N GLN A 317 8.38 10.76 -20.08
CA GLN A 317 9.21 11.94 -20.27
C GLN A 317 9.76 12.46 -18.93
N ARG A 318 8.92 12.49 -17.88
CA ARG A 318 9.37 12.93 -16.56
C ARG A 318 10.42 11.99 -15.96
N ALA A 319 10.25 10.69 -16.10
CA ALA A 319 11.24 9.71 -15.65
C ALA A 319 12.55 9.82 -16.45
N ALA A 320 12.45 10.04 -17.77
CA ALA A 320 13.60 10.21 -18.66
C ALA A 320 14.44 11.47 -18.33
N ARG A 321 13.84 12.50 -17.71
CA ARG A 321 14.55 13.67 -17.20
C ARG A 321 15.63 13.30 -16.18
N PHE A 322 15.35 12.29 -15.34
CA PHE A 322 16.24 11.82 -14.30
C PHE A 322 17.07 10.60 -14.72
N VAL A 323 16.53 9.77 -15.62
CA VAL A 323 17.14 8.55 -16.13
C VAL A 323 17.05 8.55 -17.66
N PRO A 324 18.01 9.19 -18.38
CA PRO A 324 17.94 9.40 -19.83
C PRO A 324 17.76 8.12 -20.66
N ALA A 325 18.26 6.99 -20.18
CA ALA A 325 18.08 5.69 -20.82
C ALA A 325 16.58 5.28 -21.01
N LEU A 326 15.66 5.90 -20.30
CA LEU A 326 14.21 5.66 -20.43
C LEU A 326 13.57 6.45 -21.59
N ALA A 327 14.26 7.42 -22.19
CA ALA A 327 13.71 8.29 -23.22
C ALA A 327 13.24 7.52 -24.48
N THR A 328 13.95 6.47 -24.85
CA THR A 328 13.66 5.65 -26.04
C THR A 328 12.92 4.35 -25.74
N ARG A 329 12.76 4.01 -24.45
CA ARG A 329 12.12 2.76 -24.04
C ARG A 329 10.61 2.91 -23.97
N ARG A 330 9.89 1.87 -24.35
CA ARG A 330 8.42 1.78 -24.23
C ARG A 330 8.04 0.85 -23.07
N PRO A 331 6.95 1.13 -22.34
CA PRO A 331 6.47 0.21 -21.33
C PRO A 331 5.92 -1.05 -21.97
N VAL A 332 6.22 -2.20 -21.37
CA VAL A 332 5.61 -3.50 -21.74
C VAL A 332 4.20 -3.65 -21.16
N ARG A 333 3.90 -2.89 -20.13
CA ARG A 333 2.57 -2.86 -19.48
C ARG A 333 2.34 -1.52 -18.79
N VAL A 334 1.09 -1.07 -18.82
CA VAL A 334 0.61 0.05 -18.00
C VAL A 334 -0.37 -0.50 -16.97
N THR A 335 -0.21 -0.11 -15.72
CA THR A 335 -1.09 -0.49 -14.63
C THR A 335 -1.77 0.76 -14.08
N VAL A 336 -3.08 0.71 -13.92
CA VAL A 336 -3.87 1.72 -13.23
C VAL A 336 -4.26 1.18 -11.87
N GLY A 337 -3.92 1.90 -10.83
CA GLY A 337 -4.23 1.54 -9.44
C GLY A 337 -4.95 2.64 -8.69
N PHE A 338 -5.55 2.28 -7.56
CA PHE A 338 -6.31 3.20 -6.71
C PHE A 338 -5.69 3.22 -5.32
N ARG A 339 -5.03 4.34 -4.98
CA ARG A 339 -4.52 4.52 -3.62
C ARG A 339 -5.66 4.84 -2.67
N PRO A 340 -5.70 4.24 -1.47
CA PRO A 340 -6.70 4.54 -0.45
C PRO A 340 -6.35 5.87 0.23
N TYR A 341 -6.68 6.99 -0.44
CA TYR A 341 -6.48 8.32 0.10
C TYR A 341 -7.48 8.61 1.21
N THR A 342 -7.03 9.27 2.26
CA THR A 342 -7.88 9.83 3.31
C THR A 342 -7.54 11.30 3.54
N PRO A 343 -8.55 12.19 3.69
CA PRO A 343 -8.30 13.60 4.01
C PRO A 343 -7.68 13.82 5.39
N LEU A 344 -7.59 12.77 6.22
CA LEU A 344 -6.92 12.83 7.53
C LEU A 344 -5.39 12.91 7.42
N GLY A 345 -4.81 12.72 6.22
CA GLY A 345 -3.36 12.74 5.98
C GLY A 345 -2.60 11.54 6.60
N ARG A 346 -3.28 10.60 7.25
CA ARG A 346 -2.71 9.45 7.95
C ARG A 346 -3.59 8.21 7.79
N PRO A 347 -3.04 6.99 7.96
CA PRO A 347 -3.86 5.78 8.00
C PRO A 347 -4.91 5.80 9.12
N ILE A 348 -5.93 4.97 8.96
CA ILE A 348 -6.95 4.71 9.98
C ILE A 348 -6.74 3.30 10.48
N VAL A 349 -6.34 3.14 11.76
CA VAL A 349 -6.10 1.84 12.40
C VAL A 349 -6.69 1.87 13.79
N GLY A 350 -7.81 1.20 14.02
CA GLY A 350 -8.47 1.21 15.34
C GLY A 350 -9.88 0.64 15.33
N TRP A 351 -10.43 0.49 16.51
CA TRP A 351 -11.83 0.09 16.72
C TRP A 351 -12.79 1.20 16.30
N ALA A 352 -13.91 0.85 15.69
CA ALA A 352 -14.94 1.81 15.28
C ALA A 352 -16.31 1.14 15.21
N GLY A 353 -17.39 1.91 15.49
CA GLY A 353 -18.76 1.43 15.41
C GLY A 353 -19.08 0.33 16.44
N PRO A 354 -19.67 -0.82 16.02
CA PRO A 354 -20.04 -1.87 16.97
C PRO A 354 -18.82 -2.55 17.58
N ASP A 355 -18.95 -3.04 18.81
CA ASP A 355 -17.91 -3.83 19.47
C ASP A 355 -17.45 -4.99 18.58
N GLY A 356 -16.15 -5.14 18.39
CA GLY A 356 -15.56 -6.16 17.54
C GLY A 356 -15.37 -5.76 16.06
N PHE A 357 -15.65 -4.50 15.68
CA PHE A 357 -15.31 -4.01 14.34
C PHE A 357 -14.05 -3.13 14.37
N LEU A 358 -13.02 -3.50 13.61
CA LEU A 358 -11.74 -2.80 13.51
C LEU A 358 -11.46 -2.38 12.07
N ILE A 359 -10.92 -1.18 11.91
CA ILE A 359 -10.53 -0.61 10.61
C ILE A 359 -9.00 -0.62 10.49
N ALA A 360 -8.47 -0.98 9.31
CA ALA A 360 -7.06 -0.87 8.96
C ALA A 360 -6.92 -0.47 7.48
N THR A 361 -6.95 0.84 7.19
CA THR A 361 -7.03 1.38 5.82
C THR A 361 -6.45 2.79 5.71
N GLY A 362 -6.57 3.44 4.55
CA GLY A 362 -6.22 4.85 4.37
C GLY A 362 -4.72 5.13 4.22
N HIS A 363 -3.92 4.14 3.85
CA HIS A 363 -2.44 4.25 3.79
C HIS A 363 -1.91 5.01 2.57
N GLU A 364 -2.75 5.48 1.67
CA GLU A 364 -2.41 6.16 0.41
C GLU A 364 -1.24 5.45 -0.32
N GLY A 365 -0.12 6.13 -0.57
CA GLY A 365 1.10 5.57 -1.19
C GLY A 365 2.03 4.84 -0.22
N GLN A 366 1.74 4.84 1.07
CA GLN A 366 2.59 4.31 2.15
C GLN A 366 2.26 2.87 2.55
N GLY A 367 1.28 2.25 1.88
CA GLY A 367 0.75 0.94 2.28
C GLY A 367 1.81 -0.15 2.37
N VAL A 368 2.74 -0.24 1.41
CA VAL A 368 3.84 -1.21 1.45
C VAL A 368 4.78 -0.90 2.61
N THR A 369 5.21 0.35 2.76
CA THR A 369 6.09 0.75 3.87
C THR A 369 5.51 0.41 5.24
N LEU A 370 4.21 0.68 5.45
CA LEU A 370 3.58 0.60 6.77
C LEU A 370 2.83 -0.72 7.03
N ALA A 371 2.77 -1.64 6.06
CA ALA A 371 2.02 -2.88 6.22
C ALA A 371 2.45 -3.73 7.43
N PRO A 372 3.75 -3.97 7.68
CA PRO A 372 4.17 -4.78 8.82
C PRO A 372 3.77 -4.18 10.16
N ILE A 373 4.03 -2.88 10.36
CA ILE A 373 3.68 -2.22 11.62
C ILE A 373 2.16 -2.13 11.81
N THR A 374 1.40 -1.88 10.74
CA THR A 374 -0.07 -1.90 10.79
C THR A 374 -0.59 -3.27 11.19
N GLY A 375 -0.04 -4.34 10.60
CA GLY A 375 -0.40 -5.71 10.95
C GLY A 375 -0.12 -6.02 12.43
N LYS A 376 1.04 -5.58 12.92
CA LYS A 376 1.41 -5.70 14.35
C LYS A 376 0.44 -4.94 15.25
N LEU A 377 0.10 -3.69 14.92
CA LEU A 377 -0.87 -2.89 15.68
C LEU A 377 -2.25 -3.53 15.73
N VAL A 378 -2.75 -4.07 14.62
CA VAL A 378 -4.01 -4.81 14.58
C VAL A 378 -3.98 -6.01 15.51
N SER A 379 -2.89 -6.78 15.50
CA SER A 379 -2.69 -7.91 16.40
C SER A 379 -2.65 -7.47 17.87
N ASP A 380 -1.93 -6.38 18.18
CA ASP A 380 -1.82 -5.83 19.55
C ASP A 380 -3.15 -5.31 20.08
N LEU A 381 -3.98 -4.68 19.25
CA LEU A 381 -5.33 -4.24 19.60
C LEU A 381 -6.23 -5.43 19.94
N ILE A 382 -6.23 -6.47 19.08
CA ILE A 382 -7.09 -7.66 19.27
C ILE A 382 -6.65 -8.46 20.49
N ALA A 383 -5.34 -8.56 20.75
CA ALA A 383 -4.80 -9.21 21.94
C ALA A 383 -4.93 -8.35 23.22
N GLY A 384 -5.43 -7.12 23.13
CA GLY A 384 -5.58 -6.21 24.29
C GLY A 384 -4.27 -5.69 24.86
N ARG A 385 -3.13 -5.82 24.13
CA ARG A 385 -1.82 -5.28 24.54
C ARG A 385 -1.79 -3.76 24.47
N ILE A 386 -2.52 -3.18 23.55
CA ILE A 386 -2.75 -1.74 23.45
C ILE A 386 -4.25 -1.48 23.36
N ARG A 387 -4.69 -0.30 23.79
CA ARG A 387 -6.10 0.11 23.72
C ARG A 387 -6.38 0.98 22.51
N GLN A 388 -5.37 1.72 22.06
CA GLN A 388 -5.45 2.64 20.92
C GLN A 388 -4.09 2.74 20.23
N THR A 389 -4.10 3.13 18.96
CA THR A 389 -2.91 3.28 18.11
C THR A 389 -2.47 4.74 17.94
N GLY A 390 -3.36 5.69 18.22
CA GLY A 390 -3.23 7.10 17.81
C GLY A 390 -3.63 7.34 16.34
N LEU A 391 -4.11 6.31 15.65
CA LEU A 391 -4.53 6.35 14.25
C LEU A 391 -6.04 6.03 14.09
N GLU A 392 -6.81 6.13 15.16
CA GLU A 392 -8.24 5.87 15.14
C GLU A 392 -8.99 6.87 14.25
N LEU A 393 -10.15 6.45 13.77
CA LEU A 393 -11.13 7.37 13.21
C LEU A 393 -11.61 8.29 14.36
N SER A 394 -11.47 9.60 14.16
CA SER A 394 -11.99 10.56 15.15
C SER A 394 -13.51 10.43 15.26
N ALA A 395 -14.02 10.43 16.48
CA ALA A 395 -15.45 10.34 16.76
C ALA A 395 -16.19 11.59 16.24
#